data_8b2991299fd701b88ec24f000c0c6e05
#
_entry.id   8b2991299fd701b88ec24f000c0c6e05
#
_cell.length_a   1.000
_cell.length_b   1.000
_cell.length_c   1.000
_cell.angle_alpha   90.00
_cell.angle_beta   90.00
_cell.angle_gamma   90.00
#
_symmetry.space_group_name_H-M   'P 1'
#
loop_
_entity.id
_entity.type
_entity.pdbx_description
1 polymer ?
#
loop_
_entity_poly.entity_id
_entity_poly.type
_entity_poly.pdbx_seq_one_letter_code
_entity_poly.pdbx_strand_id
1 'polypeptide(L)'
;MKYDSLADLVLEAEKQNLPLCKLVLKDQSEASETDETVLFENMKRSLTVMRDSVETGLDGQKRSASGLTGGDAFKMNEAVKANKNICGKIFGNAMVKALAVSQTNACMGRIVAAPTAGSCGILPAALLTISEDRNIPDDEVVMSLFTASAVGLVIANKASIAGAEGGCQAECGAASAMAASALVELCGGTPKQSEHACAIALKNILGLVCDPVAGLVEIPCIKRNAMGVANAFVAAELALAGVESAIPADEVIYAMKKIGEAMSPALKETAEGGLAATPTGKKLCEKVFGHC
;
A
#
# COMPACT_ATOMS: atom_id res chain seq x y z
N MET A 1 12.10 6.43 -15.40
CA MET A 1 11.68 7.73 -14.85
C MET A 1 12.86 8.69 -14.90
N LYS A 2 12.64 9.95 -15.21
CA LYS A 2 13.65 10.97 -15.37
C LYS A 2 14.31 11.40 -14.04
N TYR A 3 13.62 11.18 -12.91
CA TYR A 3 14.05 11.58 -11.57
C TYR A 3 14.53 10.39 -10.75
N ASP A 4 15.67 10.55 -10.11
CA ASP A 4 16.29 9.52 -9.27
C ASP A 4 15.85 9.64 -7.80
N SER A 5 15.23 10.76 -7.40
CA SER A 5 14.82 11.01 -6.01
C SER A 5 13.42 11.65 -5.96
N LEU A 6 12.77 11.54 -4.80
CA LEU A 6 11.52 12.27 -4.54
C LEU A 6 11.76 13.77 -4.45
N ALA A 7 12.88 14.19 -3.89
CA ALA A 7 13.26 15.60 -3.80
C ALA A 7 13.38 16.23 -5.20
N ASP A 8 14.02 15.56 -6.17
CA ASP A 8 14.13 16.06 -7.55
C ASP A 8 12.76 16.12 -8.23
N LEU A 9 11.90 15.11 -8.03
CA LEU A 9 10.56 15.09 -8.58
C LEU A 9 9.70 16.24 -8.04
N VAL A 10 9.75 16.48 -6.72
CA VAL A 10 9.03 17.57 -6.06
C VAL A 10 9.54 18.93 -6.55
N LEU A 11 10.85 19.11 -6.57
CA LEU A 11 11.46 20.35 -7.05
C LEU A 11 11.06 20.70 -8.49
N GLU A 12 11.02 19.70 -9.36
CA GLU A 12 10.62 19.93 -10.75
C GLU A 12 9.12 20.21 -10.89
N ALA A 13 8.28 19.55 -10.09
CA ALA A 13 6.85 19.82 -10.05
C ALA A 13 6.56 21.26 -9.58
N GLU A 14 7.23 21.71 -8.52
CA GLU A 14 7.12 23.08 -8.02
C GLU A 14 7.62 24.11 -9.05
N LYS A 15 8.75 23.86 -9.69
CA LYS A 15 9.33 24.71 -10.73
C LYS A 15 8.41 24.89 -11.93
N GLN A 16 7.74 23.82 -12.35
CA GLN A 16 6.77 23.85 -13.45
C GLN A 16 5.37 24.26 -12.99
N ASN A 17 5.14 24.47 -11.70
CA ASN A 17 3.83 24.72 -11.11
C ASN A 17 2.79 23.67 -11.51
N LEU A 18 3.20 22.38 -11.46
CA LEU A 18 2.36 21.24 -11.78
C LEU A 18 2.15 20.34 -10.56
N PRO A 19 0.98 19.69 -10.42
CA PRO A 19 0.83 18.60 -9.49
C PRO A 19 1.71 17.39 -9.92
N LEU A 20 2.12 16.55 -8.95
CA LEU A 20 3.00 15.41 -9.22
C LEU A 20 2.44 14.47 -10.28
N CYS A 21 1.15 14.16 -10.21
CA CYS A 21 0.47 13.27 -11.15
C CYS A 21 0.63 13.71 -12.61
N LYS A 22 0.51 15.00 -12.89
CA LYS A 22 0.65 15.54 -14.27
C LYS A 22 2.09 15.48 -14.75
N LEU A 23 3.04 15.83 -13.89
CA LEU A 23 4.46 15.73 -14.22
C LEU A 23 4.83 14.28 -14.52
N VAL A 24 4.39 13.33 -13.68
CA VAL A 24 4.67 11.90 -13.82
C VAL A 24 4.03 11.33 -15.09
N LEU A 25 2.77 11.66 -15.39
CA LEU A 25 2.10 11.19 -16.61
C LEU A 25 2.85 11.67 -17.86
N LYS A 26 3.23 12.95 -17.91
CA LYS A 26 3.99 13.53 -19.01
C LYS A 26 5.35 12.82 -19.16
N ASP A 27 6.12 12.69 -18.08
CA ASP A 27 7.43 12.04 -18.12
C ASP A 27 7.35 10.56 -18.54
N GLN A 28 6.30 9.86 -18.10
CA GLN A 28 6.07 8.48 -18.47
C GLN A 28 5.69 8.37 -19.96
N SER A 29 4.89 9.30 -20.46
CA SER A 29 4.54 9.40 -21.89
C SER A 29 5.79 9.60 -22.74
N GLU A 30 6.66 10.55 -22.38
CA GLU A 30 7.91 10.82 -23.07
C GLU A 30 8.86 9.61 -23.03
N ALA A 31 9.01 8.96 -21.85
CA ALA A 31 9.94 7.86 -21.67
C ALA A 31 9.51 6.55 -22.37
N SER A 32 8.21 6.31 -22.49
CA SER A 32 7.66 5.10 -23.12
C SER A 32 7.23 5.32 -24.57
N GLU A 33 7.37 6.54 -25.10
CA GLU A 33 6.85 6.94 -26.41
C GLU A 33 5.35 6.58 -26.60
N THR A 34 4.58 6.69 -25.52
CA THR A 34 3.17 6.31 -25.44
C THR A 34 2.32 7.54 -25.14
N ASP A 35 1.22 7.73 -25.86
CA ASP A 35 0.31 8.85 -25.64
C ASP A 35 -0.25 8.88 -24.21
N GLU A 36 -0.34 10.07 -23.59
CA GLU A 36 -0.85 10.27 -22.25
C GLU A 36 -2.26 9.67 -22.07
N THR A 37 -3.11 9.76 -23.09
CA THR A 37 -4.46 9.21 -23.08
C THR A 37 -4.43 7.68 -22.94
N VAL A 38 -3.51 7.00 -23.64
CA VAL A 38 -3.36 5.54 -23.54
C VAL A 38 -2.88 5.14 -22.14
N LEU A 39 -1.91 5.86 -21.57
CA LEU A 39 -1.43 5.62 -20.21
C LEU A 39 -2.54 5.85 -19.18
N PHE A 40 -3.30 6.93 -19.31
CA PHE A 40 -4.45 7.24 -18.47
C PHE A 40 -5.51 6.12 -18.52
N GLU A 41 -5.91 5.67 -19.71
CA GLU A 41 -6.89 4.58 -19.87
C GLU A 41 -6.38 3.25 -19.30
N ASN A 42 -5.07 2.97 -19.39
CA ASN A 42 -4.49 1.79 -18.76
C ASN A 42 -4.56 1.89 -17.23
N MET A 43 -4.27 3.07 -16.65
CA MET A 43 -4.38 3.31 -15.21
C MET A 43 -5.85 3.21 -14.75
N LYS A 44 -6.81 3.69 -15.56
CA LYS A 44 -8.25 3.58 -15.32
C LYS A 44 -8.73 2.12 -15.25
N ARG A 45 -8.17 1.24 -16.10
CA ARG A 45 -8.41 -0.21 -16.02
C ARG A 45 -7.88 -0.78 -14.70
N SER A 46 -6.73 -0.30 -14.23
CA SER A 46 -6.22 -0.72 -12.91
C SER A 46 -7.15 -0.29 -11.78
N LEU A 47 -7.69 0.93 -11.81
CA LEU A 47 -8.69 1.38 -10.84
C LEU A 47 -9.94 0.50 -10.85
N THR A 48 -10.43 0.10 -12.03
CA THR A 48 -11.56 -0.84 -12.15
C THR A 48 -11.26 -2.17 -11.44
N VAL A 49 -10.08 -2.76 -11.69
CA VAL A 49 -9.67 -4.00 -11.00
C VAL A 49 -9.57 -3.81 -9.49
N MET A 50 -9.09 -2.65 -9.02
CA MET A 50 -9.06 -2.33 -7.59
C MET A 50 -10.45 -2.33 -6.97
N ARG A 51 -11.46 -1.76 -7.63
CA ARG A 51 -12.87 -1.77 -7.18
C ARG A 51 -13.45 -3.18 -7.17
N ASP A 52 -13.32 -3.91 -8.27
CA ASP A 52 -13.81 -5.28 -8.39
C ASP A 52 -13.21 -6.19 -7.30
N SER A 53 -11.95 -5.97 -6.94
CA SER A 53 -11.28 -6.73 -5.89
C SER A 53 -11.83 -6.45 -4.50
N VAL A 54 -12.29 -5.23 -4.22
CA VAL A 54 -13.00 -4.90 -2.98
C VAL A 54 -14.33 -5.64 -2.92
N GLU A 55 -15.14 -5.54 -3.97
CA GLU A 55 -16.46 -6.20 -4.02
C GLU A 55 -16.33 -7.72 -3.87
N THR A 56 -15.37 -8.31 -4.58
CA THR A 56 -15.08 -9.76 -4.52
C THR A 56 -14.69 -10.22 -3.11
N GLY A 57 -13.91 -9.41 -2.38
CA GLY A 57 -13.41 -9.76 -1.05
C GLY A 57 -14.43 -9.57 0.09
N LEU A 58 -15.56 -8.92 -0.18
CA LEU A 58 -16.65 -8.77 0.79
C LEU A 58 -17.51 -10.03 0.96
N ASP A 59 -17.33 -11.06 0.14
CA ASP A 59 -18.02 -12.34 0.28
C ASP A 59 -17.60 -13.07 1.56
N GLY A 60 -18.48 -13.12 2.54
CA GLY A 60 -18.23 -13.75 3.84
C GLY A 60 -18.03 -15.27 3.79
N GLN A 61 -18.39 -15.93 2.68
CA GLN A 61 -18.27 -17.38 2.52
C GLN A 61 -16.94 -17.80 1.90
N LYS A 62 -16.26 -16.91 1.18
CA LYS A 62 -14.98 -17.23 0.57
C LYS A 62 -13.90 -17.51 1.60
N ARG A 63 -13.09 -18.53 1.30
CA ARG A 63 -11.90 -18.92 2.06
C ARG A 63 -10.69 -18.93 1.16
N SER A 64 -9.53 -18.66 1.72
CA SER A 64 -8.26 -18.82 1.01
C SER A 64 -8.03 -20.28 0.58
N ALA A 65 -7.14 -20.47 -0.38
CA ALA A 65 -6.79 -21.81 -0.87
C ALA A 65 -6.25 -22.74 0.26
N SER A 66 -5.57 -22.17 1.25
CA SER A 66 -5.09 -22.88 2.43
C SER A 66 -6.18 -23.22 3.45
N GLY A 67 -7.31 -22.52 3.39
CA GLY A 67 -8.38 -22.58 4.38
C GLY A 67 -8.06 -21.86 5.70
N LEU A 68 -6.91 -21.17 5.81
CA LEU A 68 -6.50 -20.49 7.04
C LEU A 68 -7.25 -19.17 7.26
N THR A 69 -7.63 -18.48 6.19
CA THR A 69 -8.23 -17.13 6.26
C THR A 69 -9.50 -17.02 5.42
N GLY A 70 -10.28 -15.98 5.69
CA GLY A 70 -11.51 -15.64 4.95
C GLY A 70 -12.60 -15.08 5.84
N GLY A 71 -13.45 -14.21 5.25
CA GLY A 71 -14.61 -13.62 5.91
C GLY A 71 -14.29 -12.46 6.87
N ASP A 72 -13.06 -12.03 7.03
CA ASP A 72 -12.69 -10.94 7.96
C ASP A 72 -13.18 -9.58 7.44
N ALA A 73 -13.09 -9.33 6.13
CA ALA A 73 -13.64 -8.12 5.51
C ALA A 73 -15.16 -8.02 5.72
N PHE A 74 -15.89 -9.12 5.54
CA PHE A 74 -17.33 -9.19 5.80
C PHE A 74 -17.65 -8.84 7.26
N LYS A 75 -16.96 -9.47 8.21
CA LYS A 75 -17.16 -9.19 9.66
C LYS A 75 -16.90 -7.73 9.99
N MET A 76 -15.81 -7.16 9.46
CA MET A 76 -15.47 -5.75 9.68
C MET A 76 -16.53 -4.83 9.06
N ASN A 77 -17.02 -5.14 7.86
CA ASN A 77 -18.08 -4.39 7.19
C ASN A 77 -19.38 -4.37 8.00
N GLU A 78 -19.81 -5.51 8.53
CA GLU A 78 -20.99 -5.59 9.40
C GLU A 78 -20.80 -4.80 10.71
N ALA A 79 -19.59 -4.79 11.27
CA ALA A 79 -19.29 -3.98 12.46
C ALA A 79 -19.36 -2.48 12.16
N VAL A 80 -18.86 -2.03 10.98
CA VAL A 80 -18.95 -0.63 10.54
C VAL A 80 -20.40 -0.22 10.30
N LYS A 81 -21.18 -1.04 9.59
CA LYS A 81 -22.61 -0.79 9.35
C LYS A 81 -23.40 -0.67 10.66
N ALA A 82 -23.03 -1.47 11.66
CA ALA A 82 -23.66 -1.46 12.98
C ALA A 82 -23.11 -0.37 13.93
N ASN A 83 -22.23 0.55 13.45
CA ASN A 83 -21.53 1.57 14.24
C ASN A 83 -20.82 1.01 15.49
N LYS A 84 -20.24 -0.19 15.38
CA LYS A 84 -19.45 -0.83 16.45
C LYS A 84 -17.95 -0.55 16.36
N ASN A 85 -17.50 0.19 15.36
CA ASN A 85 -16.11 0.59 15.18
C ASN A 85 -15.77 1.86 15.98
N ILE A 86 -14.56 1.97 16.52
CA ILE A 86 -14.12 3.07 17.39
C ILE A 86 -13.53 4.27 16.65
N CYS A 87 -12.98 4.07 15.45
CA CYS A 87 -12.26 5.10 14.68
C CYS A 87 -13.12 5.82 13.64
N GLY A 88 -14.44 5.78 13.77
CA GLY A 88 -15.35 6.44 12.83
C GLY A 88 -15.48 5.70 11.48
N LYS A 89 -16.36 6.22 10.63
CA LYS A 89 -16.80 5.54 9.41
C LYS A 89 -15.69 5.48 8.34
N ILE A 90 -14.92 6.55 8.18
CA ILE A 90 -13.84 6.61 7.16
C ILE A 90 -12.79 5.54 7.43
N PHE A 91 -12.21 5.53 8.63
CA PHE A 91 -11.22 4.50 9.01
C PHE A 91 -11.80 3.08 8.95
N GLY A 92 -13.05 2.90 9.40
CA GLY A 92 -13.75 1.63 9.31
C GLY A 92 -13.83 1.11 7.88
N ASN A 93 -14.30 1.95 6.94
CA ASN A 93 -14.43 1.60 5.53
C ASN A 93 -13.07 1.34 4.87
N ALA A 94 -12.03 2.10 5.22
CA ALA A 94 -10.68 1.86 4.73
C ALA A 94 -10.16 0.48 5.16
N MET A 95 -10.32 0.12 6.43
CA MET A 95 -9.96 -1.23 6.91
C MET A 95 -10.75 -2.33 6.22
N VAL A 96 -12.05 -2.14 6.01
CA VAL A 96 -12.90 -3.08 5.26
C VAL A 96 -12.36 -3.33 3.87
N LYS A 97 -12.07 -2.26 3.11
CA LYS A 97 -11.53 -2.37 1.75
C LYS A 97 -10.14 -3.01 1.72
N ALA A 98 -9.25 -2.63 2.63
CA ALA A 98 -7.91 -3.22 2.71
C ALA A 98 -7.96 -4.73 2.98
N LEU A 99 -8.82 -5.16 3.91
CA LEU A 99 -9.06 -6.58 4.18
C LEU A 99 -9.68 -7.28 2.96
N ALA A 100 -10.65 -6.65 2.28
CA ALA A 100 -11.33 -7.24 1.14
C ALA A 100 -10.38 -7.52 -0.02
N VAL A 101 -9.56 -6.54 -0.43
CA VAL A 101 -8.57 -6.73 -1.51
C VAL A 101 -7.57 -7.82 -1.14
N SER A 102 -7.04 -7.81 0.09
CA SER A 102 -6.08 -8.82 0.54
C SER A 102 -6.69 -10.21 0.61
N GLN A 103 -7.97 -10.34 1.00
CA GLN A 103 -8.68 -11.61 0.97
C GLN A 103 -8.95 -12.08 -0.47
N THR A 104 -9.24 -11.16 -1.39
CA THR A 104 -9.36 -11.49 -2.82
C THR A 104 -8.06 -12.09 -3.34
N ASN A 105 -6.90 -11.50 -2.97
CA ASN A 105 -5.59 -12.07 -3.28
C ASN A 105 -5.40 -13.47 -2.68
N ALA A 106 -5.68 -13.67 -1.39
CA ALA A 106 -5.54 -14.95 -0.72
C ALA A 106 -6.47 -16.05 -1.28
N CYS A 107 -7.59 -15.65 -1.88
CA CYS A 107 -8.53 -16.52 -2.58
C CYS A 107 -8.18 -16.71 -4.08
N MET A 108 -6.97 -16.36 -4.52
CA MET A 108 -6.51 -16.46 -5.91
C MET A 108 -7.34 -15.61 -6.90
N GLY A 109 -7.96 -14.55 -6.41
CA GLY A 109 -8.71 -13.60 -7.23
C GLY A 109 -7.81 -12.56 -7.91
N ARG A 110 -8.39 -11.77 -8.80
CA ARG A 110 -7.68 -10.72 -9.53
C ARG A 110 -7.52 -9.48 -8.68
N ILE A 111 -6.29 -9.00 -8.55
CA ILE A 111 -5.92 -7.75 -7.85
C ILE A 111 -4.91 -6.94 -8.67
N VAL A 112 -4.66 -5.72 -8.27
CA VAL A 112 -3.50 -4.93 -8.71
C VAL A 112 -2.42 -5.02 -7.63
N ALA A 113 -1.23 -5.49 -7.97
CA ALA A 113 -0.09 -5.46 -7.08
C ALA A 113 0.43 -4.01 -6.95
N ALA A 114 0.32 -3.41 -5.74
CA ALA A 114 0.67 -2.02 -5.52
C ALA A 114 1.35 -1.80 -4.14
N PRO A 115 2.70 -1.96 -4.03
CA PRO A 115 3.61 -2.41 -5.07
C PRO A 115 3.67 -3.94 -5.22
N THR A 116 3.25 -4.74 -4.23
CA THR A 116 3.27 -6.21 -4.23
C THR A 116 1.90 -6.81 -3.98
N ALA A 117 1.73 -8.11 -4.21
CA ALA A 117 0.51 -8.83 -3.87
C ALA A 117 0.26 -8.84 -2.34
N GLY A 118 1.34 -8.87 -1.52
CA GLY A 118 1.24 -8.86 -0.07
C GLY A 118 0.70 -7.56 0.53
N SER A 119 0.84 -6.45 -0.18
CA SER A 119 0.39 -5.11 0.23
C SER A 119 -0.70 -4.51 -0.67
N CYS A 120 -1.32 -5.32 -1.53
CA CYS A 120 -2.23 -4.91 -2.59
C CYS A 120 -3.50 -4.19 -2.11
N GLY A 121 -3.86 -4.32 -0.84
CA GLY A 121 -5.07 -3.72 -0.27
C GLY A 121 -4.89 -2.27 0.19
N ILE A 122 -3.67 -1.80 0.43
CA ILE A 122 -3.41 -0.50 1.06
C ILE A 122 -3.80 0.66 0.16
N LEU A 123 -3.23 0.73 -1.04
CA LEU A 123 -3.47 1.83 -1.98
C LEU A 123 -4.94 1.93 -2.43
N PRO A 124 -5.58 0.86 -2.91
CA PRO A 124 -6.99 0.94 -3.30
C PRO A 124 -7.90 1.29 -2.14
N ALA A 125 -7.67 0.74 -0.94
CA ALA A 125 -8.48 1.06 0.23
C ALA A 125 -8.41 2.54 0.61
N ALA A 126 -7.22 3.13 0.56
CA ALA A 126 -7.01 4.54 0.84
C ALA A 126 -7.77 5.44 -0.15
N LEU A 127 -7.50 5.29 -1.43
CA LEU A 127 -8.05 6.17 -2.47
C LEU A 127 -9.56 5.99 -2.65
N LEU A 128 -10.05 4.75 -2.71
CA LEU A 128 -11.48 4.49 -2.87
C LEU A 128 -12.31 4.97 -1.67
N THR A 129 -11.75 4.91 -0.45
CA THR A 129 -12.48 5.39 0.73
C THR A 129 -12.65 6.90 0.69
N ILE A 130 -11.60 7.65 0.38
CA ILE A 130 -11.68 9.12 0.32
C ILE A 130 -12.48 9.59 -0.90
N SER A 131 -12.34 8.93 -2.05
CA SER A 131 -13.13 9.29 -3.23
C SER A 131 -14.63 9.12 -3.00
N GLU A 132 -15.04 8.05 -2.34
CA GLU A 132 -16.44 7.82 -1.99
C GLU A 132 -16.96 8.80 -0.93
N ASP A 133 -16.15 9.09 0.11
CA ASP A 133 -16.54 10.00 1.18
C ASP A 133 -16.71 11.45 0.71
N ARG A 134 -15.82 11.88 -0.21
CA ARG A 134 -15.80 13.25 -0.72
C ARG A 134 -16.42 13.42 -2.10
N ASN A 135 -16.98 12.35 -2.70
CA ASN A 135 -17.53 12.31 -4.06
C ASN A 135 -16.53 12.80 -5.13
N ILE A 136 -15.28 12.38 -5.02
CA ILE A 136 -14.21 12.73 -5.97
C ILE A 136 -14.40 11.89 -7.26
N PRO A 137 -14.35 12.53 -8.45
CA PRO A 137 -14.48 11.83 -9.72
C PRO A 137 -13.38 10.80 -9.95
N ASP A 138 -13.70 9.71 -10.64
CA ASP A 138 -12.76 8.63 -10.95
C ASP A 138 -11.51 9.10 -11.67
N ASP A 139 -11.61 10.08 -12.54
CA ASP A 139 -10.48 10.59 -13.30
C ASP A 139 -9.44 11.28 -12.39
N GLU A 140 -9.86 11.91 -11.30
CA GLU A 140 -8.94 12.45 -10.29
C GLU A 140 -8.27 11.34 -9.47
N VAL A 141 -9.01 10.28 -9.15
CA VAL A 141 -8.45 9.08 -8.51
C VAL A 141 -7.41 8.41 -9.41
N VAL A 142 -7.70 8.28 -10.72
CA VAL A 142 -6.75 7.76 -11.71
C VAL A 142 -5.48 8.61 -11.74
N MET A 143 -5.62 9.93 -11.74
CA MET A 143 -4.46 10.84 -11.70
C MET A 143 -3.62 10.62 -10.45
N SER A 144 -4.21 10.50 -9.26
CA SER A 144 -3.46 10.26 -8.03
C SER A 144 -2.68 8.93 -8.02
N LEU A 145 -3.09 7.94 -8.82
CA LEU A 145 -2.35 6.69 -9.01
C LEU A 145 -1.00 6.90 -9.73
N PHE A 146 -0.86 7.93 -10.56
CA PHE A 146 0.45 8.28 -11.16
C PHE A 146 1.41 8.81 -10.09
N THR A 147 0.93 9.60 -9.13
CA THR A 147 1.74 10.01 -7.97
C THR A 147 2.17 8.81 -7.14
N ALA A 148 1.23 7.90 -6.83
CA ALA A 148 1.56 6.65 -6.14
C ALA A 148 2.63 5.83 -6.90
N SER A 149 2.47 5.71 -8.21
CA SER A 149 3.41 4.98 -9.07
C SER A 149 4.82 5.57 -9.01
N ALA A 150 4.96 6.91 -9.07
CA ALA A 150 6.26 7.56 -8.98
C ALA A 150 6.95 7.31 -7.64
N VAL A 151 6.22 7.45 -6.52
CA VAL A 151 6.73 7.15 -5.18
C VAL A 151 7.20 5.70 -5.09
N GLY A 152 6.37 4.75 -5.55
CA GLY A 152 6.71 3.33 -5.57
C GLY A 152 7.96 3.03 -6.41
N LEU A 153 8.12 3.69 -7.55
CA LEU A 153 9.28 3.51 -8.43
C LEU A 153 10.57 4.06 -7.81
N VAL A 154 10.52 5.23 -7.16
CA VAL A 154 11.69 5.75 -6.42
C VAL A 154 12.10 4.80 -5.31
N ILE A 155 11.14 4.28 -4.52
CA ILE A 155 11.41 3.32 -3.46
C ILE A 155 12.01 2.03 -4.02
N ALA A 156 11.45 1.49 -5.11
CA ALA A 156 11.95 0.28 -5.77
C ALA A 156 13.40 0.43 -6.25
N ASN A 157 13.72 1.58 -6.85
CA ASN A 157 15.05 1.85 -7.41
C ASN A 157 16.12 2.13 -6.33
N LYS A 158 15.74 2.79 -5.23
CA LYS A 158 16.69 3.23 -4.18
C LYS A 158 16.84 2.22 -3.04
N ALA A 159 15.80 1.43 -2.78
CA ALA A 159 15.80 0.43 -1.72
C ALA A 159 15.35 -0.95 -2.26
N SER A 160 14.17 -1.36 -1.88
CA SER A 160 13.46 -2.55 -2.39
C SER A 160 11.99 -2.43 -2.05
N ILE A 161 11.14 -3.14 -2.80
CA ILE A 161 9.72 -3.34 -2.51
C ILE A 161 9.41 -4.79 -2.15
N ALA A 162 10.42 -5.68 -2.09
CA ALA A 162 10.25 -7.10 -1.85
C ALA A 162 10.44 -7.46 -0.37
N GLY A 163 9.52 -8.24 0.19
CA GLY A 163 9.60 -8.74 1.57
C GLY A 163 10.82 -9.62 1.82
N ALA A 164 11.22 -10.40 0.81
CA ALA A 164 12.40 -11.26 0.82
C ALA A 164 13.74 -10.49 0.91
N GLU A 165 13.77 -9.25 0.47
CA GLU A 165 14.97 -8.40 0.53
C GLU A 165 14.95 -7.46 1.74
N GLY A 166 13.82 -6.78 1.95
CA GLY A 166 13.73 -5.67 2.90
C GLY A 166 12.80 -5.91 4.10
N GLY A 167 12.16 -7.08 4.22
CA GLY A 167 11.10 -7.30 5.20
C GLY A 167 9.77 -6.66 4.78
N CYS A 168 8.74 -6.78 5.62
CA CYS A 168 7.42 -6.22 5.34
C CYS A 168 7.40 -4.67 5.33
N GLN A 169 8.42 -4.01 5.89
CA GLN A 169 8.62 -2.57 5.72
C GLN A 169 8.77 -2.19 4.22
N ALA A 170 9.40 -3.05 3.41
CA ALA A 170 9.55 -2.83 1.98
C ALA A 170 8.21 -2.96 1.23
N GLU A 171 7.33 -3.86 1.64
CA GLU A 171 6.02 -4.05 1.01
C GLU A 171 4.96 -3.09 1.56
N CYS A 172 4.58 -3.27 2.84
CA CYS A 172 3.54 -2.47 3.49
C CYS A 172 3.99 -1.02 3.72
N GLY A 173 5.29 -0.79 3.98
CA GLY A 173 5.84 0.55 4.11
C GLY A 173 5.80 1.31 2.80
N ALA A 174 6.26 0.70 1.70
CA ALA A 174 6.17 1.30 0.37
C ALA A 174 4.72 1.56 -0.04
N ALA A 175 3.82 0.57 0.13
CA ALA A 175 2.40 0.75 -0.17
C ALA A 175 1.74 1.88 0.63
N SER A 176 2.08 1.99 1.93
CA SER A 176 1.59 3.09 2.79
C SER A 176 2.11 4.45 2.35
N ALA A 177 3.38 4.54 1.94
CA ALA A 177 3.98 5.76 1.44
C ALA A 177 3.37 6.19 0.10
N MET A 178 3.18 5.24 -0.82
CA MET A 178 2.48 5.46 -2.09
C MET A 178 1.07 5.98 -1.86
N ALA A 179 0.32 5.34 -0.97
CA ALA A 179 -1.05 5.73 -0.63
C ALA A 179 -1.11 7.09 0.07
N ALA A 180 -0.20 7.37 1.02
CA ALA A 180 -0.16 8.64 1.73
C ALA A 180 0.12 9.82 0.80
N SER A 181 1.12 9.69 -0.10
CA SER A 181 1.43 10.74 -1.08
C SER A 181 0.29 10.99 -2.06
N ALA A 182 -0.34 9.92 -2.56
CA ALA A 182 -1.49 10.02 -3.45
C ALA A 182 -2.72 10.62 -2.76
N LEU A 183 -2.97 10.30 -1.48
CA LEU A 183 -4.04 10.91 -0.68
C LEU A 183 -3.83 12.41 -0.49
N VAL A 184 -2.59 12.84 -0.21
CA VAL A 184 -2.27 14.26 -0.07
C VAL A 184 -2.62 15.01 -1.34
N GLU A 185 -2.18 14.52 -2.49
CA GLU A 185 -2.49 15.16 -3.77
C GLU A 185 -3.99 15.12 -4.09
N LEU A 186 -4.66 13.97 -3.89
CA LEU A 186 -6.10 13.80 -4.11
C LEU A 186 -6.94 14.75 -3.22
N CYS A 187 -6.40 15.13 -2.06
CA CYS A 187 -7.02 16.07 -1.13
C CYS A 187 -6.56 17.54 -1.33
N GLY A 188 -5.87 17.85 -2.43
CA GLY A 188 -5.45 19.21 -2.79
C GLY A 188 -4.18 19.69 -2.09
N GLY A 189 -3.39 18.80 -1.51
CA GLY A 189 -2.08 19.13 -0.94
C GLY A 189 -1.01 19.40 -2.00
N THR A 190 0.10 19.98 -1.57
CA THR A 190 1.24 20.34 -2.42
C THR A 190 2.17 19.16 -2.68
N PRO A 191 3.02 19.21 -3.74
CA PRO A 191 4.08 18.23 -3.96
C PRO A 191 4.96 18.02 -2.73
N LYS A 192 5.31 19.10 -2.03
CA LYS A 192 6.11 19.03 -0.81
C LYS A 192 5.41 18.30 0.34
N GLN A 193 4.12 18.52 0.52
CA GLN A 193 3.32 17.77 1.50
C GLN A 193 3.24 16.29 1.15
N SER A 194 3.17 15.93 -0.14
CA SER A 194 3.21 14.53 -0.58
C SER A 194 4.55 13.85 -0.22
N GLU A 195 5.67 14.55 -0.33
CA GLU A 195 6.98 14.07 0.12
C GLU A 195 7.03 13.87 1.64
N HIS A 196 6.51 14.83 2.43
CA HIS A 196 6.42 14.68 3.89
C HIS A 196 5.56 13.48 4.27
N ALA A 197 4.42 13.27 3.62
CA ALA A 197 3.55 12.11 3.86
C ALA A 197 4.28 10.79 3.56
N CYS A 198 5.03 10.72 2.46
CA CYS A 198 5.88 9.57 2.14
C CYS A 198 6.87 9.26 3.27
N ALA A 199 7.62 10.28 3.70
CA ALA A 199 8.61 10.14 4.76
C ALA A 199 7.99 9.68 6.08
N ILE A 200 6.85 10.24 6.46
CA ILE A 200 6.13 9.89 7.72
C ILE A 200 5.63 8.44 7.63
N ALA A 201 4.99 8.06 6.53
CA ALA A 201 4.47 6.72 6.35
C ALA A 201 5.56 5.64 6.44
N LEU A 202 6.71 5.86 5.80
CA LEU A 202 7.85 4.94 5.87
C LEU A 202 8.42 4.85 7.28
N LYS A 203 8.68 5.99 7.94
CA LYS A 203 9.25 6.02 9.29
C LYS A 203 8.45 5.22 10.30
N ASN A 204 7.13 5.27 10.20
CA ASN A 204 6.23 4.59 11.14
C ASN A 204 6.34 3.06 11.06
N ILE A 205 6.85 2.51 9.96
CA ILE A 205 6.88 1.05 9.70
C ILE A 205 8.32 0.52 9.62
N LEU A 206 9.35 1.35 9.82
CA LEU A 206 10.75 0.89 9.81
C LEU A 206 10.96 -0.28 10.77
N GLY A 207 11.64 -1.33 10.28
CA GLY A 207 11.93 -2.53 11.05
C GLY A 207 10.82 -3.60 11.00
N LEU A 208 9.70 -3.37 10.31
CA LEU A 208 8.65 -4.39 10.19
C LEU A 208 9.15 -5.59 9.39
N VAL A 209 9.19 -6.75 10.05
CA VAL A 209 9.70 -8.01 9.49
C VAL A 209 8.70 -8.69 8.57
N CYS A 210 9.16 -9.53 7.63
CA CYS A 210 8.32 -10.40 6.82
C CYS A 210 8.40 -11.84 7.33
N ASP A 211 7.38 -12.26 8.07
CA ASP A 211 7.32 -13.52 8.82
C ASP A 211 6.01 -14.31 8.55
N PRO A 212 5.68 -14.56 7.26
CA PRO A 212 4.40 -15.16 6.90
C PRO A 212 4.29 -16.61 7.39
N VAL A 213 3.18 -16.92 8.06
CA VAL A 213 2.90 -18.27 8.54
C VAL A 213 2.74 -19.22 7.35
N ALA A 214 3.43 -20.34 7.40
CA ALA A 214 3.47 -21.33 6.31
C ALA A 214 4.02 -20.78 4.98
N GLY A 215 4.72 -19.64 4.99
CA GLY A 215 5.19 -18.96 3.78
C GLY A 215 4.08 -18.36 2.91
N LEU A 216 2.84 -18.29 3.43
CA LEU A 216 1.67 -17.83 2.67
C LEU A 216 1.37 -16.36 2.92
N VAL A 217 0.99 -15.63 1.86
CA VAL A 217 0.59 -14.21 1.93
C VAL A 217 -0.82 -14.08 2.53
N GLU A 218 -0.98 -14.60 3.76
CA GLU A 218 -2.25 -14.64 4.49
C GLU A 218 -2.11 -14.13 5.92
N ILE A 219 -1.31 -14.80 6.75
CA ILE A 219 -1.07 -14.45 8.15
C ILE A 219 0.40 -14.05 8.33
N PRO A 220 0.68 -12.80 8.71
CA PRO A 220 -0.22 -11.71 9.14
C PRO A 220 -0.65 -10.75 8.01
N CYS A 221 -0.31 -11.02 6.75
CA CYS A 221 -0.34 -10.10 5.62
C CYS A 221 -1.71 -9.42 5.44
N ILE A 222 -2.82 -10.19 5.50
CA ILE A 222 -4.17 -9.62 5.34
C ILE A 222 -4.43 -8.51 6.37
N LYS A 223 -4.08 -8.71 7.63
CA LYS A 223 -4.29 -7.73 8.69
C LYS A 223 -3.29 -6.57 8.64
N ARG A 224 -2.08 -6.81 8.10
CA ARG A 224 -1.11 -5.75 7.86
C ARG A 224 -1.54 -4.76 6.78
N ASN A 225 -2.38 -5.17 5.82
CA ASN A 225 -2.98 -4.22 4.89
C ASN A 225 -3.92 -3.23 5.60
N ALA A 226 -4.71 -3.68 6.57
CA ALA A 226 -5.53 -2.78 7.38
C ALA A 226 -4.69 -1.80 8.23
N MET A 227 -3.58 -2.27 8.81
CA MET A 227 -2.61 -1.41 9.50
C MET A 227 -1.96 -0.41 8.53
N GLY A 228 -1.56 -0.87 7.35
CA GLY A 228 -0.88 -0.04 6.35
C GLY A 228 -1.77 1.09 5.82
N VAL A 229 -3.07 0.85 5.59
CA VAL A 229 -3.99 1.92 5.18
C VAL A 229 -4.21 2.93 6.31
N ALA A 230 -4.30 2.48 7.56
CA ALA A 230 -4.39 3.39 8.71
C ALA A 230 -3.14 4.27 8.83
N ASN A 231 -1.95 3.70 8.64
CA ASN A 231 -0.69 4.45 8.60
C ASN A 231 -0.65 5.47 7.44
N ALA A 232 -1.17 5.12 6.26
CA ALA A 232 -1.26 6.04 5.13
C ALA A 232 -2.16 7.24 5.46
N PHE A 233 -3.31 7.02 6.09
CA PHE A 233 -4.19 8.10 6.55
C PHE A 233 -3.51 9.00 7.58
N VAL A 234 -2.86 8.42 8.59
CA VAL A 234 -2.12 9.20 9.61
C VAL A 234 -1.06 10.08 8.97
N ALA A 235 -0.29 9.54 8.04
CA ALA A 235 0.77 10.28 7.37
C ALA A 235 0.23 11.39 6.47
N ALA A 236 -0.84 11.13 5.72
CA ALA A 236 -1.49 12.11 4.86
C ALA A 236 -2.12 13.25 5.69
N GLU A 237 -2.86 12.94 6.75
CA GLU A 237 -3.48 13.93 7.64
C GLU A 237 -2.43 14.84 8.29
N LEU A 238 -1.32 14.28 8.80
CA LEU A 238 -0.24 15.07 9.37
C LEU A 238 0.35 16.03 8.33
N ALA A 239 0.65 15.54 7.14
CA ALA A 239 1.23 16.38 6.07
C ALA A 239 0.27 17.47 5.58
N LEU A 240 -1.02 17.14 5.41
CA LEU A 240 -2.06 18.13 5.04
C LEU A 240 -2.25 19.20 6.12
N ALA A 241 -2.09 18.81 7.39
CA ALA A 241 -2.11 19.77 8.51
C ALA A 241 -0.84 20.64 8.60
N GLY A 242 0.15 20.44 7.73
CA GLY A 242 1.41 21.16 7.73
C GLY A 242 2.48 20.58 8.67
N VAL A 243 2.29 19.36 9.18
CA VAL A 243 3.32 18.69 9.97
C VAL A 243 4.39 18.12 9.02
N GLU A 244 5.61 18.61 9.17
CA GLU A 244 6.73 18.25 8.32
C GLU A 244 7.53 17.06 8.87
N SER A 245 8.11 16.29 7.98
CA SER A 245 9.14 15.32 8.34
C SER A 245 10.50 16.03 8.42
N ALA A 246 11.14 16.00 9.59
CA ALA A 246 12.49 16.54 9.76
C ALA A 246 13.55 15.74 8.97
N ILE A 247 13.29 14.45 8.71
CA ILE A 247 14.15 13.62 7.87
C ILE A 247 13.50 13.55 6.48
N PRO A 248 14.20 13.97 5.40
CA PRO A 248 13.68 13.91 4.05
C PRO A 248 13.32 12.50 3.60
N ALA A 249 12.36 12.36 2.66
CA ALA A 249 11.88 11.06 2.21
C ALA A 249 12.98 10.16 1.63
N ASP A 250 13.88 10.71 0.84
CA ASP A 250 15.00 9.96 0.24
C ASP A 250 15.96 9.39 1.29
N GLU A 251 16.20 10.12 2.40
CA GLU A 251 16.99 9.60 3.52
C GLU A 251 16.25 8.51 4.30
N VAL A 252 14.92 8.62 4.44
CA VAL A 252 14.11 7.57 5.05
C VAL A 252 14.11 6.30 4.19
N ILE A 253 14.03 6.43 2.85
CA ILE A 253 14.16 5.31 1.91
C ILE A 253 15.52 4.63 2.06
N TYR A 254 16.59 5.42 2.15
CA TYR A 254 17.93 4.89 2.39
C TYR A 254 18.03 4.18 3.76
N ALA A 255 17.46 4.75 4.82
CA ALA A 255 17.41 4.12 6.14
C ALA A 255 16.64 2.79 6.10
N MET A 256 15.50 2.73 5.40
CA MET A 256 14.72 1.51 5.20
C MET A 256 15.56 0.41 4.52
N LYS A 257 16.33 0.78 3.47
CA LYS A 257 17.26 -0.15 2.81
C LYS A 257 18.28 -0.71 3.81
N LYS A 258 18.93 0.16 4.58
CA LYS A 258 19.96 -0.26 5.56
C LYS A 258 19.40 -1.15 6.67
N ILE A 259 18.20 -0.86 7.15
CA ILE A 259 17.50 -1.72 8.12
C ILE A 259 17.17 -3.07 7.50
N GLY A 260 16.70 -3.10 6.24
CA GLY A 260 16.46 -4.34 5.52
C GLY A 260 17.74 -5.17 5.34
N GLU A 261 18.86 -4.55 4.96
CA GLU A 261 20.16 -5.22 4.85
C GLU A 261 20.62 -5.83 6.19
N ALA A 262 20.36 -5.15 7.31
CA ALA A 262 20.72 -5.60 8.66
C ALA A 262 19.75 -6.65 9.25
N MET A 263 18.58 -6.83 8.65
CA MET A 263 17.56 -7.78 9.12
C MET A 263 18.02 -9.22 8.90
N SER A 264 17.81 -10.08 9.92
CA SER A 264 18.11 -11.51 9.81
C SER A 264 17.36 -12.16 8.64
N PRO A 265 18.01 -13.06 7.87
CA PRO A 265 17.32 -13.86 6.82
C PRO A 265 16.06 -14.58 7.31
N ALA A 266 16.04 -15.06 8.56
CA ALA A 266 14.87 -15.70 9.16
C ALA A 266 13.62 -14.77 9.27
N LEU A 267 13.79 -13.46 9.05
CA LEU A 267 12.73 -12.45 9.13
C LEU A 267 12.40 -11.82 7.76
N LYS A 268 12.87 -12.43 6.68
CA LYS A 268 12.74 -11.99 5.29
C LYS A 268 11.97 -13.01 4.44
N GLU A 269 10.70 -13.24 4.76
CA GLU A 269 9.78 -14.11 3.99
C GLU A 269 10.18 -15.61 3.93
N THR A 270 11.12 -16.05 4.76
CA THR A 270 11.59 -17.45 4.78
C THR A 270 10.71 -18.38 5.59
N ALA A 271 9.76 -17.85 6.36
CA ALA A 271 8.97 -18.60 7.35
C ALA A 271 9.80 -19.30 8.46
N GLU A 272 11.08 -18.95 8.60
CA GLU A 272 11.98 -19.56 9.59
C GLU A 272 11.95 -18.82 10.95
N GLY A 273 11.45 -17.59 10.98
CA GLY A 273 11.45 -16.72 12.17
C GLY A 273 10.11 -16.06 12.46
N GLY A 274 10.09 -15.18 13.45
CA GLY A 274 8.93 -14.37 13.79
C GLY A 274 7.69 -15.19 14.10
N LEU A 275 6.53 -14.78 13.57
CA LEU A 275 5.24 -15.45 13.78
C LEU A 275 5.23 -16.88 13.24
N ALA A 276 5.88 -17.13 12.13
CA ALA A 276 5.95 -18.46 11.51
C ALA A 276 6.62 -19.51 12.42
N ALA A 277 7.63 -19.08 13.18
CA ALA A 277 8.37 -19.95 14.10
C ALA A 277 7.67 -20.23 15.44
N THR A 278 6.53 -19.54 15.72
CA THR A 278 5.76 -19.77 16.96
C THR A 278 5.13 -21.17 16.98
N PRO A 279 4.84 -21.75 18.16
CA PRO A 279 4.16 -23.05 18.25
C PRO A 279 2.85 -23.10 17.46
N THR A 280 2.07 -22.00 17.47
CA THR A 280 0.83 -21.91 16.68
C THR A 280 1.12 -21.77 15.18
N GLY A 281 2.14 -20.99 14.80
CA GLY A 281 2.56 -20.85 13.39
C GLY A 281 2.92 -22.21 12.78
N LYS A 282 3.72 -23.02 13.48
CA LYS A 282 4.09 -24.38 13.07
C LYS A 282 2.88 -25.29 12.93
N LYS A 283 1.97 -25.30 13.91
CA LYS A 283 0.73 -26.10 13.83
C LYS A 283 -0.15 -25.73 12.64
N LEU A 284 -0.22 -24.43 12.31
CA LEU A 284 -0.97 -23.96 11.13
C LEU A 284 -0.29 -24.41 9.82
N CYS A 285 1.03 -24.38 9.78
CA CYS A 285 1.82 -24.88 8.66
C CYS A 285 1.60 -26.39 8.47
N GLU A 286 1.72 -27.18 9.53
CA GLU A 286 1.43 -28.63 9.50
C GLU A 286 0.00 -28.93 9.02
N LYS A 287 -0.98 -28.11 9.40
CA LYS A 287 -2.37 -28.24 8.94
C LYS A 287 -2.51 -28.07 7.44
N VAL A 288 -1.71 -27.19 6.83
CA VAL A 288 -1.76 -26.88 5.38
C VAL A 288 -0.98 -27.90 4.56
N PHE A 289 0.23 -28.24 4.99
CA PHE A 289 1.17 -29.05 4.19
C PHE A 289 1.40 -30.48 4.74
N GLY A 290 0.89 -30.81 5.93
CA GLY A 290 1.13 -32.07 6.59
C GLY A 290 2.52 -32.19 7.26
N HIS A 291 3.37 -31.19 7.08
CA HIS A 291 4.72 -31.11 7.67
C HIS A 291 5.16 -29.64 7.73
N CYS A 292 6.14 -29.35 8.56
CA CYS A 292 6.81 -28.06 8.62
C CYS A 292 8.26 -28.23 9.05
#